data_605cff26e776900f7fecdd00ccb3a104
#
_entry.id   605cff26e776900f7fecdd00ccb3a104
#
_cell.length_a   1.000
_cell.length_b   1.000
_cell.length_c   1.000
_cell.angle_alpha   90.00
_cell.angle_beta   90.00
_cell.angle_gamma   90.00
#
_symmetry.space_group_name_H-M   'P 1'
#
loop_
_entity.id
_entity.type
_entity.pdbx_description
1 polymer ?
#
loop_
_entity_poly.entity_id
_entity_poly.type
_entity_poly.pdbx_seq_one_letter_code
_entity_poly.pdbx_strand_id
1 'polypeptide(L)'
;KFNSNNQENIAVSNGLEISQITTGQDKTTHFKHQYPIPAYLIAISVTNYLTYNHIVDNNGSPFEIINYVYPESYDDAIESTPVTVDIMNLFSNLFEEYPFSDEKYGHAQFGWGGGMEHTTVSFMGGFSRGLIAHELAHQWFGNKVTCGSWNDIWLNEGFATYLSGLVIENFDGVQSFNNWKQSRISSITSQPGGSVYILEDNPSSSRIFDGRLSYSKGALVAHMLRKQLGSNVFYESLQNYLADQNLSYGYAQSDDFIASIEETAQVDLTEFFDDWLYGQGYPTYTIEWSEPAENLARFVINQTQSHWTVDFFESKVTLKLNGTNGESQTIILDNTFDGQEFFQTVLFNISDVEFDPDFDIISKNNQVVLSLTSNDIQNDISIFPTPTNNKFKIIKPRDLTIDSLAIYNTAGQNITTMKYKKYIDVRDFSSGQYFIKFYSDKGLIFKPLLIK
;
A
#
# COMPACT_ATOMS: atom_id res chain seq x y z
N LYS A 1 22.58 36.68 8.49
CA LYS A 1 23.82 36.96 9.23
C LYS A 1 23.56 36.66 10.70
N PHE A 2 24.24 35.64 11.25
CA PHE A 2 24.15 35.26 12.64
C PHE A 2 25.38 35.82 13.35
N ASN A 3 25.16 36.60 14.41
CA ASN A 3 26.22 37.04 15.29
C ASN A 3 26.20 36.13 16.51
N SER A 4 27.17 35.25 16.61
CA SER A 4 27.39 34.44 17.82
C SER A 4 28.56 35.08 18.58
N ASN A 5 28.35 35.42 19.86
CA ASN A 5 29.43 35.79 20.76
C ASN A 5 30.36 34.60 21.07
N ASN A 6 30.03 33.41 20.63
CA ASN A 6 30.84 32.20 20.72
C ASN A 6 31.23 31.77 19.31
N GLN A 7 32.48 31.89 18.95
CA GLN A 7 33.03 31.51 17.64
C GLN A 7 33.04 29.98 17.44
N GLU A 8 32.83 29.20 18.48
CA GLU A 8 32.72 27.74 18.41
C GLU A 8 31.34 27.27 17.90
N ASN A 9 30.32 28.15 17.96
CA ASN A 9 29.00 27.77 17.44
C ASN A 9 29.02 27.53 15.93
N ILE A 10 28.33 26.48 15.52
CA ILE A 10 28.14 26.06 14.13
C ILE A 10 26.73 26.46 13.70
N ALA A 11 26.63 27.11 12.54
CA ALA A 11 25.36 27.40 11.90
C ALA A 11 25.00 26.25 10.92
N VAL A 12 23.71 25.93 10.82
CA VAL A 12 23.16 24.96 9.91
C VAL A 12 21.99 25.57 9.13
N SER A 13 21.93 25.31 7.83
CA SER A 13 20.82 25.70 6.98
C SER A 13 20.73 24.78 5.75
N ASN A 14 19.69 24.98 4.93
CA ASN A 14 19.49 24.30 3.65
C ASN A 14 20.64 24.59 2.67
N GLY A 15 20.90 23.65 1.78
CA GLY A 15 21.89 23.79 0.72
C GLY A 15 23.34 23.72 1.21
N LEU A 16 24.27 24.22 0.41
CA LEU A 16 25.70 24.18 0.70
C LEU A 16 26.17 25.37 1.48
N GLU A 17 27.09 25.16 2.43
CA GLU A 17 27.89 26.23 3.01
C GLU A 17 28.89 26.75 1.97
N ILE A 18 28.74 27.98 1.51
CA ILE A 18 29.60 28.57 0.47
C ILE A 18 30.68 29.51 1.03
N SER A 19 30.50 30.00 2.24
CA SER A 19 31.55 30.77 2.93
C SER A 19 31.31 30.87 4.42
N GLN A 20 32.40 30.96 5.18
CA GLN A 20 32.39 31.31 6.60
C GLN A 20 33.45 32.38 6.85
N ILE A 21 33.07 33.53 7.44
CA ILE A 21 33.94 34.67 7.70
C ILE A 21 33.83 35.06 9.15
N THR A 22 34.97 35.19 9.83
CA THR A 22 35.06 35.71 11.19
C THR A 22 35.58 37.15 11.16
N THR A 23 34.84 38.08 11.80
CA THR A 23 35.23 39.48 11.93
C THR A 23 35.08 39.93 13.39
N GLY A 24 36.18 40.11 14.08
CA GLY A 24 36.17 40.37 15.54
C GLY A 24 35.59 39.16 16.29
N GLN A 25 34.49 39.37 17.00
CA GLN A 25 33.77 38.33 17.71
C GLN A 25 32.63 37.70 16.89
N ASP A 26 32.33 38.25 15.73
CA ASP A 26 31.24 37.80 14.86
C ASP A 26 31.73 36.73 13.89
N LYS A 27 30.98 35.61 13.80
CA LYS A 27 31.13 34.60 12.77
C LYS A 27 29.91 34.65 11.83
N THR A 28 30.15 34.84 10.55
CA THR A 28 29.12 34.85 9.52
C THR A 28 29.27 33.62 8.65
N THR A 29 28.24 32.77 8.61
CA THR A 29 28.16 31.62 7.71
C THR A 29 27.10 31.89 6.63
N HIS A 30 27.45 31.63 5.38
CA HIS A 30 26.58 31.83 4.23
C HIS A 30 26.26 30.48 3.58
N PHE A 31 24.97 30.12 3.58
CA PHE A 31 24.44 28.97 2.87
C PHE A 31 23.73 29.41 1.59
N LYS A 32 23.77 28.53 0.57
CA LYS A 32 23.04 28.71 -0.67
C LYS A 32 22.34 27.41 -1.01
N HIS A 33 21.03 27.50 -1.21
CA HIS A 33 20.19 26.44 -1.75
C HIS A 33 19.74 26.83 -3.17
N GLN A 34 19.71 25.88 -4.10
CA GLN A 34 19.49 26.18 -5.53
C GLN A 34 18.10 25.83 -6.03
N TYR A 35 17.35 25.04 -5.27
CA TYR A 35 16.05 24.54 -5.66
C TYR A 35 14.92 25.40 -5.09
N PRO A 36 13.76 25.50 -5.76
CA PRO A 36 12.56 26.05 -5.15
C PRO A 36 12.12 25.15 -3.98
N ILE A 37 11.85 25.75 -2.82
CA ILE A 37 11.32 25.05 -1.65
C ILE A 37 10.24 25.88 -0.97
N PRO A 38 9.21 25.26 -0.36
CA PRO A 38 8.24 25.94 0.48
C PRO A 38 8.89 26.62 1.68
N ALA A 39 8.31 27.74 2.11
CA ALA A 39 8.87 28.51 3.20
C ALA A 39 9.02 27.73 4.53
N TYR A 40 8.13 26.78 4.80
CA TYR A 40 8.17 25.96 6.02
C TYR A 40 9.35 24.98 6.06
N LEU A 41 9.96 24.66 4.91
CA LEU A 41 11.14 23.80 4.81
C LEU A 41 12.47 24.55 4.97
N ILE A 42 12.43 25.89 5.07
CA ILE A 42 13.63 26.66 5.34
C ILE A 42 14.02 26.50 6.81
N ALA A 43 15.25 26.04 7.03
CA ALA A 43 15.78 25.74 8.36
C ALA A 43 16.95 26.62 8.75
N ILE A 44 17.02 26.96 10.02
CA ILE A 44 18.17 27.65 10.61
C ILE A 44 18.37 27.15 12.03
N SER A 45 19.60 26.74 12.35
CA SER A 45 20.03 26.48 13.71
C SER A 45 21.46 27.02 13.94
N VAL A 46 21.74 27.46 15.15
CA VAL A 46 23.09 27.88 15.55
C VAL A 46 23.34 27.48 17.00
N THR A 47 24.26 26.56 17.22
CA THR A 47 24.66 26.10 18.56
C THR A 47 26.05 25.46 18.54
N ASN A 48 26.50 24.92 19.66
CA ASN A 48 27.78 24.23 19.82
C ASN A 48 27.79 22.82 19.26
N TYR A 49 27.28 22.61 18.02
CA TYR A 49 27.29 21.30 17.38
C TYR A 49 28.71 20.73 17.27
N LEU A 50 28.80 19.39 17.38
CA LEU A 50 29.88 18.61 16.81
C LEU A 50 29.43 18.08 15.44
N THR A 51 30.37 17.99 14.49
CA THR A 51 30.05 17.56 13.12
C THR A 51 30.89 16.37 12.71
N TYR A 52 30.26 15.48 11.96
CA TYR A 52 30.91 14.38 11.21
C TYR A 52 30.06 14.09 9.97
N ASN A 53 30.63 13.38 9.01
CA ASN A 53 29.95 13.08 7.76
C ASN A 53 30.04 11.59 7.38
N HIS A 54 29.08 11.16 6.55
CA HIS A 54 29.12 9.94 5.78
C HIS A 54 29.14 10.31 4.30
N ILE A 55 29.65 9.43 3.44
CA ILE A 55 29.69 9.62 1.99
C ILE A 55 28.74 8.65 1.33
N VAL A 56 27.90 9.14 0.45
CA VAL A 56 27.11 8.36 -0.51
C VAL A 56 27.88 8.33 -1.82
N ASP A 57 28.20 7.16 -2.36
CA ASP A 57 28.96 7.02 -3.61
C ASP A 57 28.20 7.56 -4.83
N ASN A 58 26.86 7.40 -4.83
CA ASN A 58 25.96 7.95 -5.84
C ASN A 58 26.45 7.68 -7.29
N ASN A 59 26.74 6.41 -7.60
CA ASN A 59 27.20 5.97 -8.91
C ASN A 59 28.45 6.74 -9.45
N GLY A 60 29.36 7.11 -8.55
CA GLY A 60 30.59 7.81 -8.89
C GLY A 60 30.47 9.33 -8.89
N SER A 61 29.35 9.88 -8.44
CA SER A 61 29.12 11.32 -8.20
C SER A 61 28.87 11.55 -6.71
N PRO A 62 29.85 11.36 -5.82
CA PRO A 62 29.62 11.27 -4.38
C PRO A 62 29.17 12.60 -3.78
N PHE A 63 28.28 12.52 -2.77
CA PHE A 63 27.90 13.65 -1.94
C PHE A 63 27.95 13.30 -0.45
N GLU A 64 27.88 14.32 0.39
CA GLU A 64 28.01 14.17 1.85
C GLU A 64 26.67 14.11 2.55
N ILE A 65 26.58 13.26 3.58
CA ILE A 65 25.59 13.33 4.64
C ILE A 65 26.26 13.95 5.85
N ILE A 66 25.93 15.20 6.18
CA ILE A 66 26.57 15.95 7.25
C ILE A 66 25.69 15.88 8.50
N ASN A 67 26.25 15.37 9.60
CA ASN A 67 25.55 15.27 10.87
C ASN A 67 25.99 16.41 11.80
N TYR A 68 25.04 17.19 12.31
CA TYR A 68 25.21 18.25 13.28
C TYR A 68 24.53 17.84 14.56
N VAL A 69 25.30 17.41 15.56
CA VAL A 69 24.77 16.79 16.78
C VAL A 69 25.22 17.51 18.03
N TYR A 70 24.44 17.46 19.09
CA TYR A 70 24.86 17.99 20.37
C TYR A 70 26.03 17.17 20.95
N PRO A 71 26.96 17.80 21.67
CA PRO A 71 28.12 17.11 22.25
C PRO A 71 27.72 15.91 23.09
N GLU A 72 26.64 16.01 23.84
CA GLU A 72 26.12 14.92 24.70
C GLU A 72 25.52 13.74 23.96
N SER A 73 25.16 13.91 22.68
CA SER A 73 24.57 12.86 21.83
C SER A 73 25.55 12.30 20.80
N TYR A 74 26.81 12.78 20.80
CA TYR A 74 27.75 12.53 19.71
C TYR A 74 28.06 11.04 19.52
N ASP A 75 28.33 10.32 20.60
CA ASP A 75 28.69 8.90 20.55
C ASP A 75 27.50 8.05 20.05
N ASP A 76 26.30 8.29 20.59
CA ASP A 76 25.08 7.58 20.16
C ASP A 76 24.73 7.88 18.70
N ALA A 77 24.93 9.11 18.25
CA ALA A 77 24.65 9.51 16.87
C ALA A 77 25.61 8.87 15.86
N ILE A 78 26.91 8.79 16.19
CA ILE A 78 27.92 8.10 15.35
C ILE A 78 27.56 6.63 15.14
N GLU A 79 27.01 5.96 16.16
CA GLU A 79 26.59 4.54 16.06
C GLU A 79 25.31 4.38 15.25
N SER A 80 24.38 5.33 15.33
CA SER A 80 23.03 5.23 14.75
C SER A 80 22.92 5.72 13.32
N THR A 81 23.68 6.75 12.90
CA THR A 81 23.48 7.43 11.62
C THR A 81 24.10 6.75 10.38
N PRO A 82 25.04 5.79 10.46
CA PRO A 82 25.58 5.13 9.27
C PRO A 82 24.50 4.48 8.38
N VAL A 83 23.42 4.00 8.98
CA VAL A 83 22.27 3.42 8.25
C VAL A 83 21.62 4.37 7.25
N THR A 84 21.84 5.68 7.39
CA THR A 84 21.32 6.68 6.46
C THR A 84 21.84 6.47 5.04
N VAL A 85 23.08 6.01 4.89
CA VAL A 85 23.68 5.69 3.57
C VAL A 85 22.92 4.53 2.91
N ASP A 86 22.63 3.49 3.67
CA ASP A 86 21.91 2.32 3.16
C ASP A 86 20.47 2.67 2.78
N ILE A 87 19.78 3.49 3.57
CA ILE A 87 18.43 3.97 3.29
C ILE A 87 18.42 4.90 2.07
N MET A 88 19.40 5.80 1.95
CA MET A 88 19.58 6.67 0.79
C MET A 88 19.72 5.85 -0.51
N ASN A 89 20.56 4.83 -0.48
CA ASN A 89 20.76 3.93 -1.62
C ASN A 89 19.48 3.14 -1.94
N LEU A 90 18.75 2.67 -0.92
CA LEU A 90 17.47 1.98 -1.13
C LEU A 90 16.45 2.87 -1.84
N PHE A 91 16.24 4.09 -1.35
CA PHE A 91 15.26 5.01 -1.95
C PHE A 91 15.68 5.48 -3.33
N SER A 92 16.98 5.75 -3.53
CA SER A 92 17.51 6.10 -4.86
C SER A 92 17.30 4.98 -5.88
N ASN A 93 17.39 3.71 -5.47
CA ASN A 93 17.15 2.57 -6.35
C ASN A 93 15.65 2.31 -6.61
N LEU A 94 14.76 2.58 -5.64
CA LEU A 94 13.32 2.35 -5.79
C LEU A 94 12.64 3.45 -6.61
N PHE A 95 13.08 4.68 -6.48
CA PHE A 95 12.41 5.85 -7.07
C PHE A 95 13.29 6.51 -8.13
N GLU A 96 14.21 7.33 -7.70
CA GLU A 96 15.18 8.03 -8.52
C GLU A 96 16.37 8.47 -7.65
N GLU A 97 17.45 8.89 -8.28
CA GLU A 97 18.58 9.52 -7.59
C GLU A 97 18.09 10.58 -6.59
N TYR A 98 18.79 10.69 -5.45
CA TYR A 98 18.47 11.70 -4.44
C TYR A 98 18.29 13.09 -5.08
N PRO A 99 17.13 13.73 -4.93
CA PRO A 99 16.78 14.93 -5.72
C PRO A 99 17.71 16.13 -5.55
N PHE A 100 18.49 16.16 -4.47
CA PHE A 100 19.40 17.25 -4.11
C PHE A 100 20.85 16.76 -4.02
N SER A 101 21.23 15.77 -4.80
CA SER A 101 22.55 15.10 -4.77
C SER A 101 23.72 16.03 -5.11
N ASP A 102 23.49 17.10 -5.88
CA ASP A 102 24.46 18.15 -6.17
C ASP A 102 24.69 19.17 -5.03
N GLU A 103 23.94 19.02 -3.94
CA GLU A 103 24.13 19.79 -2.70
C GLU A 103 24.64 18.87 -1.58
N LYS A 104 23.77 18.44 -0.70
CA LYS A 104 24.07 17.53 0.40
C LYS A 104 22.79 16.91 0.93
N TYR A 105 22.93 15.94 1.82
CA TYR A 105 21.92 15.62 2.84
C TYR A 105 22.53 15.82 4.23
N GLY A 106 21.74 15.86 5.27
CA GLY A 106 22.25 15.91 6.62
C GLY A 106 21.17 15.81 7.70
N HIS A 107 21.65 15.72 8.92
CA HIS A 107 20.84 15.77 10.13
C HIS A 107 21.30 16.91 11.01
N ALA A 108 20.37 17.72 11.54
CA ALA A 108 20.65 18.70 12.58
C ALA A 108 19.84 18.35 13.82
N GLN A 109 20.52 18.04 14.92
CA GLN A 109 19.82 17.74 16.17
C GLN A 109 19.12 18.97 16.71
N PHE A 110 17.86 18.80 17.20
CA PHE A 110 17.11 19.85 17.88
C PHE A 110 16.46 19.30 19.17
N GLY A 111 15.91 20.19 19.99
CA GLY A 111 15.48 19.84 21.35
C GLY A 111 14.05 19.29 21.46
N TRP A 112 13.36 18.99 20.37
CA TRP A 112 12.00 18.46 20.37
C TRP A 112 12.02 16.97 20.00
N GLY A 113 10.91 16.26 20.32
CA GLY A 113 10.74 14.88 19.86
C GLY A 113 10.26 14.82 18.40
N GLY A 114 10.53 13.69 17.73
CA GLY A 114 10.23 13.53 16.31
C GLY A 114 11.29 14.14 15.40
N GLY A 115 10.91 14.45 14.18
CA GLY A 115 11.78 15.11 13.20
C GLY A 115 11.04 16.20 12.44
N MET A 116 11.76 16.84 11.53
CA MET A 116 11.25 17.82 10.59
C MET A 116 12.09 17.76 9.30
N GLU A 117 11.44 17.56 8.21
CA GLU A 117 11.98 17.20 6.91
C GLU A 117 12.66 18.35 6.15
N HIS A 118 13.19 19.34 6.81
CA HIS A 118 13.80 20.50 6.12
C HIS A 118 14.71 20.08 4.96
N THR A 119 14.49 20.69 3.80
CA THR A 119 15.16 20.28 2.57
C THR A 119 16.67 20.29 2.71
N THR A 120 17.32 19.19 2.34
CA THR A 120 18.76 18.91 2.43
C THR A 120 19.34 18.79 3.83
N VAL A 121 18.57 19.04 4.89
CA VAL A 121 19.00 18.85 6.28
C VAL A 121 17.80 18.61 7.19
N SER A 122 17.48 17.36 7.49
CA SER A 122 16.39 17.03 8.40
C SER A 122 16.74 17.37 9.84
N PHE A 123 15.81 17.99 10.57
CA PHE A 123 16.01 18.28 11.99
C PHE A 123 15.49 17.11 12.82
N MET A 124 16.34 16.62 13.74
CA MET A 124 16.17 15.32 14.37
C MET A 124 16.14 15.43 15.90
N GLY A 125 15.05 14.99 16.53
CA GLY A 125 14.99 14.85 17.99
C GLY A 125 15.68 13.60 18.53
N GLY A 126 16.10 12.69 17.64
CA GLY A 126 16.81 11.46 17.90
C GLY A 126 17.20 10.78 16.60
N PHE A 127 17.99 9.70 16.67
CA PHE A 127 18.56 9.05 15.49
C PHE A 127 18.12 7.58 15.35
N SER A 128 16.87 7.27 15.70
CA SER A 128 16.34 5.93 15.41
C SER A 128 16.20 5.70 13.90
N ARG A 129 16.47 4.48 13.44
CA ARG A 129 16.37 4.11 12.02
C ARG A 129 15.02 4.48 11.40
N GLY A 130 13.93 4.28 12.16
CA GLY A 130 12.59 4.60 11.66
C GLY A 130 12.38 6.11 11.45
N LEU A 131 12.90 6.95 12.34
CA LEU A 131 12.85 8.41 12.20
C LEU A 131 13.74 8.87 11.04
N ILE A 132 14.98 8.38 10.97
CA ILE A 132 15.89 8.67 9.85
C ILE A 132 15.22 8.32 8.51
N ALA A 133 14.60 7.14 8.41
CA ALA A 133 13.92 6.70 7.20
C ALA A 133 12.74 7.60 6.82
N HIS A 134 11.95 8.04 7.80
CA HIS A 134 10.81 8.91 7.59
C HIS A 134 11.25 10.30 7.08
N GLU A 135 12.15 10.95 7.78
CA GLU A 135 12.63 12.29 7.41
C GLU A 135 13.43 12.30 6.09
N LEU A 136 14.16 11.23 5.80
CA LEU A 136 14.84 11.09 4.53
C LEU A 136 13.87 10.85 3.37
N ALA A 137 12.80 10.06 3.58
CA ALA A 137 11.77 9.80 2.57
C ALA A 137 11.09 11.08 2.08
N HIS A 138 10.89 12.03 2.98
CA HIS A 138 10.34 13.32 2.64
C HIS A 138 11.13 14.07 1.58
N GLN A 139 12.42 13.82 1.41
CA GLN A 139 13.21 14.50 0.38
C GLN A 139 12.66 14.25 -1.04
N TRP A 140 12.01 13.10 -1.27
CA TRP A 140 11.25 12.79 -2.50
C TRP A 140 9.77 13.19 -2.37
N PHE A 141 9.08 12.70 -1.33
CA PHE A 141 7.64 12.91 -1.09
C PHE A 141 7.42 13.92 0.05
N GLY A 142 7.30 15.19 -0.31
CA GLY A 142 7.21 16.33 0.61
C GLY A 142 8.10 17.49 0.21
N ASN A 143 9.32 17.22 -0.29
CA ASN A 143 10.29 18.24 -0.62
C ASN A 143 10.48 18.43 -2.12
N LYS A 144 10.77 17.36 -2.89
CA LYS A 144 10.79 17.44 -4.35
C LYS A 144 9.40 17.70 -4.91
N VAL A 145 8.41 16.94 -4.44
CA VAL A 145 6.99 17.21 -4.73
C VAL A 145 6.29 17.39 -3.39
N THR A 146 5.78 18.60 -3.16
CA THR A 146 5.13 19.00 -1.90
C THR A 146 3.61 18.93 -2.07
N CYS A 147 2.87 18.54 -1.03
CA CYS A 147 1.41 18.60 -1.07
C CYS A 147 0.92 20.03 -1.32
N GLY A 148 -0.05 20.19 -2.25
CA GLY A 148 -0.57 21.50 -2.67
C GLY A 148 -1.46 22.17 -1.64
N SER A 149 -2.03 21.39 -0.72
CA SER A 149 -2.85 21.86 0.37
C SER A 149 -2.70 20.98 1.61
N TRP A 150 -3.13 21.45 2.78
CA TRP A 150 -3.17 20.62 3.99
C TRP A 150 -4.16 19.45 3.88
N ASN A 151 -5.13 19.53 2.97
CA ASN A 151 -6.06 18.44 2.69
C ASN A 151 -5.34 17.23 2.08
N ASP A 152 -4.25 17.48 1.36
CA ASP A 152 -3.42 16.50 0.65
C ASP A 152 -2.17 16.06 1.44
N ILE A 153 -2.08 16.37 2.73
CA ILE A 153 -0.87 16.11 3.57
C ILE A 153 -0.43 14.64 3.55
N TRP A 154 -1.31 13.71 3.24
CA TRP A 154 -0.98 12.29 3.10
C TRP A 154 0.06 12.00 2.00
N LEU A 155 0.15 12.88 0.99
CA LEU A 155 1.18 12.79 -0.05
C LEU A 155 2.59 12.97 0.53
N ASN A 156 2.71 13.74 1.62
CA ASN A 156 3.94 13.87 2.38
C ASN A 156 4.03 12.75 3.44
N GLU A 157 3.16 12.79 4.44
CA GLU A 157 3.27 11.98 5.66
C GLU A 157 2.93 10.50 5.45
N GLY A 158 1.94 10.21 4.62
CA GLY A 158 1.56 8.85 4.25
C GLY A 158 2.68 8.15 3.50
N PHE A 159 3.27 8.82 2.50
CA PHE A 159 4.40 8.27 1.75
C PHE A 159 5.66 8.15 2.61
N ALA A 160 6.04 9.16 3.40
CA ALA A 160 7.19 9.05 4.28
C ALA A 160 7.05 7.89 5.29
N THR A 161 5.84 7.72 5.82
CA THR A 161 5.52 6.58 6.69
C THR A 161 5.62 5.25 5.94
N TYR A 162 5.11 5.16 4.71
CA TYR A 162 5.20 3.96 3.91
C TYR A 162 6.65 3.61 3.56
N LEU A 163 7.46 4.59 3.18
CA LEU A 163 8.86 4.38 2.86
C LEU A 163 9.66 3.90 4.07
N SER A 164 9.35 4.39 5.28
CA SER A 164 9.93 3.83 6.50
C SER A 164 9.54 2.36 6.73
N GLY A 165 8.35 1.97 6.30
CA GLY A 165 7.92 0.56 6.23
C GLY A 165 8.71 -0.25 5.19
N LEU A 166 9.01 0.33 4.01
CA LEU A 166 9.84 -0.31 2.99
C LEU A 166 11.29 -0.58 3.47
N VAL A 167 11.82 0.27 4.35
CA VAL A 167 13.12 0.01 5.01
C VAL A 167 13.03 -1.26 5.85
N ILE A 168 11.93 -1.46 6.59
CA ILE A 168 11.69 -2.70 7.36
C ILE A 168 11.54 -3.89 6.41
N GLU A 169 10.78 -3.76 5.33
CA GLU A 169 10.61 -4.83 4.33
C GLU A 169 11.95 -5.31 3.77
N ASN A 170 12.84 -4.36 3.40
CA ASN A 170 14.09 -4.66 2.72
C ASN A 170 15.22 -5.08 3.67
N PHE A 171 15.28 -4.53 4.88
CA PHE A 171 16.39 -4.79 5.81
C PHE A 171 16.08 -5.88 6.84
N ASP A 172 14.80 -6.01 7.25
CA ASP A 172 14.37 -6.94 8.30
C ASP A 172 13.49 -8.08 7.77
N GLY A 173 13.10 -8.02 6.49
CA GLY A 173 12.33 -9.04 5.78
C GLY A 173 10.82 -8.99 5.98
N VAL A 174 10.14 -9.83 5.21
CA VAL A 174 8.65 -9.85 5.07
C VAL A 174 7.93 -9.99 6.42
N GLN A 175 8.42 -10.85 7.34
CA GLN A 175 7.73 -11.03 8.61
C GLN A 175 7.72 -9.76 9.47
N SER A 176 8.81 -9.01 9.48
CA SER A 176 8.91 -7.73 10.20
C SER A 176 8.02 -6.68 9.57
N PHE A 177 7.93 -6.67 8.25
CA PHE A 177 7.03 -5.79 7.52
C PHE A 177 5.55 -6.15 7.77
N ASN A 178 5.19 -7.44 7.82
CA ASN A 178 3.85 -7.88 8.18
C ASN A 178 3.46 -7.43 9.59
N ASN A 179 4.36 -7.53 10.56
CA ASN A 179 4.14 -7.02 11.92
C ASN A 179 3.94 -5.50 11.93
N TRP A 180 4.71 -4.77 11.13
CA TRP A 180 4.57 -3.33 10.96
C TRP A 180 3.19 -2.96 10.38
N LYS A 181 2.73 -3.64 9.31
CA LYS A 181 1.41 -3.45 8.71
C LYS A 181 0.30 -3.75 9.71
N GLN A 182 0.37 -4.88 10.41
CA GLN A 182 -0.60 -5.27 11.44
C GLN A 182 -0.73 -4.21 12.55
N SER A 183 0.39 -3.61 12.98
CA SER A 183 0.38 -2.51 13.94
C SER A 183 -0.34 -1.28 13.41
N ARG A 184 -0.13 -0.93 12.12
CA ARG A 184 -0.84 0.17 11.45
C ARG A 184 -2.33 -0.11 11.31
N ILE A 185 -2.71 -1.30 10.84
CA ILE A 185 -4.12 -1.73 10.78
C ILE A 185 -4.79 -1.61 12.15
N SER A 186 -4.13 -2.05 13.20
CA SER A 186 -4.66 -1.96 14.58
C SER A 186 -4.90 -0.50 15.01
N SER A 187 -3.98 0.40 14.66
CA SER A 187 -4.14 1.84 14.90
C SER A 187 -5.32 2.41 14.11
N ILE A 188 -5.37 2.17 12.80
CA ILE A 188 -6.40 2.67 11.89
C ILE A 188 -7.79 2.22 12.35
N THR A 189 -7.94 0.95 12.66
CA THR A 189 -9.21 0.31 13.02
C THR A 189 -9.58 0.48 14.50
N SER A 190 -8.82 1.29 15.26
CA SER A 190 -9.17 1.64 16.65
C SER A 190 -10.42 2.51 16.73
N GLN A 191 -10.78 3.21 15.63
CA GLN A 191 -11.99 4.02 15.49
C GLN A 191 -12.69 3.71 14.17
N PRO A 192 -14.03 3.79 14.09
CA PRO A 192 -14.81 3.29 12.96
C PRO A 192 -14.76 4.19 11.70
N GLY A 193 -14.43 5.47 11.83
CA GLY A 193 -14.47 6.45 10.72
C GLY A 193 -13.14 7.14 10.50
N GLY A 194 -13.16 8.13 9.62
CA GLY A 194 -12.01 8.97 9.22
C GLY A 194 -11.44 8.60 7.85
N SER A 195 -11.34 9.63 7.00
CA SER A 195 -10.72 9.58 5.67
C SER A 195 -9.24 9.91 5.75
N VAL A 196 -8.48 9.52 4.75
CA VAL A 196 -7.08 9.96 4.56
C VAL A 196 -7.06 11.41 4.11
N TYR A 197 -7.76 11.70 3.00
CA TYR A 197 -7.99 13.06 2.56
C TYR A 197 -8.72 13.87 3.63
N ILE A 198 -8.28 15.10 3.86
CA ILE A 198 -8.90 15.97 4.87
C ILE A 198 -10.06 16.70 4.23
N LEU A 199 -11.29 16.44 4.72
CA LEU A 199 -12.51 16.98 4.14
C LEU A 199 -12.85 18.39 4.64
N GLU A 200 -12.23 18.83 5.74
CA GLU A 200 -12.48 20.14 6.35
C GLU A 200 -11.75 21.25 5.59
N ASP A 201 -12.41 22.38 5.33
CA ASP A 201 -11.83 23.57 4.68
C ASP A 201 -10.72 24.22 5.53
N ASN A 202 -10.83 24.15 6.85
CA ASN A 202 -9.87 24.72 7.79
C ASN A 202 -9.50 23.68 8.87
N PRO A 203 -8.68 22.70 8.53
CA PRO A 203 -8.35 21.62 9.45
C PRO A 203 -7.48 22.12 10.62
N SER A 204 -7.68 21.52 11.80
CA SER A 204 -6.78 21.74 12.93
C SER A 204 -5.42 21.07 12.71
N SER A 205 -4.36 21.55 13.35
CA SER A 205 -3.06 20.90 13.32
C SER A 205 -3.13 19.43 13.76
N SER A 206 -3.98 19.11 14.74
CA SER A 206 -4.17 17.73 15.20
C SER A 206 -4.84 16.84 14.16
N ARG A 207 -5.64 17.41 13.24
CA ARG A 207 -6.20 16.64 12.10
C ARG A 207 -5.20 16.52 10.96
N ILE A 208 -4.46 17.57 10.66
CA ILE A 208 -3.42 17.56 9.62
C ILE A 208 -2.39 16.47 9.95
N PHE A 209 -1.89 16.45 11.18
CA PHE A 209 -0.87 15.51 11.65
C PHE A 209 -1.48 14.36 12.47
N ASP A 210 -2.63 13.84 12.04
CA ASP A 210 -3.27 12.68 12.66
C ASP A 210 -2.50 11.40 12.35
N GLY A 211 -1.80 10.86 13.35
CA GLY A 211 -0.97 9.65 13.22
C GLY A 211 -1.76 8.40 12.77
N ARG A 212 -3.07 8.35 12.99
CA ARG A 212 -3.95 7.28 12.57
C ARG A 212 -4.36 7.40 11.09
N LEU A 213 -4.68 8.61 10.64
CA LEU A 213 -5.25 8.86 9.31
C LEU A 213 -4.21 9.32 8.30
N SER A 214 -3.58 10.48 8.53
CA SER A 214 -2.62 11.05 7.58
C SER A 214 -1.37 10.18 7.43
N TYR A 215 -0.87 9.62 8.56
CA TYR A 215 0.31 8.74 8.58
C TYR A 215 -0.05 7.28 8.31
N SER A 216 -0.73 6.61 9.25
CA SER A 216 -0.90 5.16 9.18
C SER A 216 -1.85 4.72 8.07
N LYS A 217 -3.04 5.36 7.93
CA LYS A 217 -3.99 5.01 6.84
C LYS A 217 -3.42 5.44 5.50
N GLY A 218 -2.81 6.64 5.40
CA GLY A 218 -2.13 7.09 4.19
C GLY A 218 -1.04 6.11 3.71
N ALA A 219 -0.21 5.64 4.63
CA ALA A 219 0.83 4.65 4.32
C ALA A 219 0.25 3.31 3.82
N LEU A 220 -0.83 2.82 4.45
CA LEU A 220 -1.45 1.56 4.01
C LEU A 220 -2.26 1.71 2.73
N VAL A 221 -2.81 2.89 2.41
CA VAL A 221 -3.40 3.17 1.10
C VAL A 221 -2.34 3.08 0.01
N ALA A 222 -1.14 3.65 0.22
CA ALA A 222 -0.02 3.47 -0.71
C ALA A 222 0.40 2.00 -0.84
N HIS A 223 0.41 1.22 0.25
CA HIS A 223 0.66 -0.22 0.21
C HIS A 223 -0.42 -0.98 -0.58
N MET A 224 -1.69 -0.70 -0.32
CA MET A 224 -2.83 -1.32 -1.03
C MET A 224 -2.81 -0.97 -2.52
N LEU A 225 -2.42 0.26 -2.90
CA LEU A 225 -2.21 0.65 -4.28
C LEU A 225 -1.10 -0.20 -4.94
N ARG A 226 0.02 -0.46 -4.23
CA ARG A 226 1.06 -1.39 -4.69
C ARG A 226 0.51 -2.81 -4.93
N LYS A 227 -0.38 -3.30 -4.07
CA LYS A 227 -1.03 -4.61 -4.24
C LYS A 227 -2.01 -4.61 -5.41
N GLN A 228 -2.71 -3.51 -5.62
CA GLN A 228 -3.65 -3.34 -6.74
C GLN A 228 -2.93 -3.37 -8.10
N LEU A 229 -1.81 -2.66 -8.23
CA LEU A 229 -1.06 -2.49 -9.48
C LEU A 229 0.01 -3.58 -9.71
N GLY A 230 0.48 -4.20 -8.64
CA GLY A 230 1.72 -4.97 -8.64
C GLY A 230 2.95 -4.08 -8.48
N SER A 231 4.04 -4.64 -7.89
CA SER A 231 5.20 -3.84 -7.49
C SER A 231 5.88 -3.10 -8.64
N ASN A 232 6.00 -3.73 -9.81
CA ASN A 232 6.71 -3.11 -10.95
C ASN A 232 5.98 -1.85 -11.43
N VAL A 233 4.68 -1.95 -11.70
CA VAL A 233 3.87 -0.83 -12.17
C VAL A 233 3.78 0.27 -11.11
N PHE A 234 3.63 -0.11 -9.84
CA PHE A 234 3.59 0.83 -8.72
C PHE A 234 4.86 1.69 -8.64
N TYR A 235 6.06 1.07 -8.65
CA TYR A 235 7.30 1.85 -8.57
C TYR A 235 7.55 2.68 -9.84
N GLU A 236 7.24 2.15 -11.02
CA GLU A 236 7.30 2.92 -12.28
C GLU A 236 6.38 4.15 -12.24
N SER A 237 5.16 3.99 -11.70
CA SER A 237 4.22 5.10 -11.54
C SER A 237 4.75 6.18 -10.59
N LEU A 238 5.38 5.79 -9.48
CA LEU A 238 5.97 6.75 -8.55
C LEU A 238 7.21 7.44 -9.15
N GLN A 239 8.03 6.74 -9.94
CA GLN A 239 9.14 7.33 -10.68
C GLN A 239 8.65 8.38 -11.68
N ASN A 240 7.60 8.08 -12.44
CA ASN A 240 7.00 9.00 -13.41
C ASN A 240 6.37 10.22 -12.72
N TYR A 241 5.66 10.01 -11.58
CA TYR A 241 5.12 11.10 -10.76
C TYR A 241 6.21 12.06 -10.28
N LEU A 242 7.32 11.55 -9.77
CA LEU A 242 8.45 12.36 -9.33
C LEU A 242 9.17 13.07 -10.50
N ALA A 243 9.17 12.47 -11.68
CA ALA A 243 9.82 13.02 -12.88
C ALA A 243 8.94 14.00 -13.66
N ASP A 244 7.64 14.12 -13.34
CA ASP A 244 6.74 15.06 -14.04
C ASP A 244 7.22 16.51 -13.85
N GLN A 245 7.51 17.17 -14.97
CA GLN A 245 8.03 18.55 -14.98
C GLN A 245 7.08 19.59 -14.42
N ASN A 246 5.77 19.29 -14.35
CA ASN A 246 4.78 20.19 -13.78
C ASN A 246 4.71 20.05 -12.25
N LEU A 247 5.15 18.93 -11.69
CA LEU A 247 5.08 18.61 -10.26
C LEU A 247 6.43 18.68 -9.56
N SER A 248 7.52 18.30 -10.25
CA SER A 248 8.88 18.30 -9.73
C SER A 248 9.31 19.68 -9.23
N TYR A 249 9.83 19.71 -8.01
CA TYR A 249 10.19 20.94 -7.28
C TYR A 249 9.05 21.94 -7.17
N GLY A 250 7.82 21.43 -7.10
CA GLY A 250 6.57 22.15 -7.05
C GLY A 250 5.57 21.50 -6.10
N TYR A 251 4.30 21.66 -6.42
CA TYR A 251 3.19 21.19 -5.59
C TYR A 251 2.30 20.23 -6.37
N ALA A 252 1.75 19.23 -5.67
CA ALA A 252 0.76 18.32 -6.19
C ALA A 252 -0.45 18.20 -5.24
N GLN A 253 -1.63 18.06 -5.80
CA GLN A 253 -2.84 17.64 -5.10
C GLN A 253 -3.06 16.13 -5.29
N SER A 254 -4.00 15.57 -4.54
CA SER A 254 -4.36 14.15 -4.69
C SER A 254 -4.79 13.81 -6.11
N ASP A 255 -5.53 14.70 -6.78
CA ASP A 255 -5.98 14.50 -8.16
C ASP A 255 -4.80 14.46 -9.16
N ASP A 256 -3.75 15.28 -8.96
CA ASP A 256 -2.54 15.25 -9.78
C ASP A 256 -1.80 13.91 -9.61
N PHE A 257 -1.71 13.44 -8.37
CA PHE A 257 -1.12 12.14 -8.05
C PHE A 257 -1.91 11.01 -8.72
N ILE A 258 -3.24 10.96 -8.53
CA ILE A 258 -4.12 9.94 -9.12
C ILE A 258 -3.98 9.92 -10.63
N ALA A 259 -4.06 11.07 -11.30
CA ALA A 259 -3.94 11.18 -12.76
C ALA A 259 -2.58 10.64 -13.26
N SER A 260 -1.48 10.95 -12.57
CA SER A 260 -0.14 10.45 -12.93
C SER A 260 -0.03 8.92 -12.78
N ILE A 261 -0.62 8.34 -11.71
CA ILE A 261 -0.63 6.89 -11.51
C ILE A 261 -1.48 6.19 -12.57
N GLU A 262 -2.68 6.70 -12.86
CA GLU A 262 -3.59 6.14 -13.87
C GLU A 262 -2.99 6.19 -15.27
N GLU A 263 -2.31 7.31 -15.62
CA GLU A 263 -1.61 7.46 -16.89
C GLU A 263 -0.52 6.39 -17.07
N THR A 264 0.26 6.13 -16.01
CA THR A 264 1.33 5.11 -16.09
C THR A 264 0.76 3.70 -16.08
N ALA A 265 -0.17 3.41 -15.16
CA ALA A 265 -0.73 2.08 -14.96
C ALA A 265 -1.74 1.67 -16.04
N GLN A 266 -2.29 2.61 -16.81
CA GLN A 266 -3.33 2.41 -17.81
C GLN A 266 -4.57 1.70 -17.23
N VAL A 267 -4.96 2.06 -15.99
CA VAL A 267 -6.13 1.54 -15.28
C VAL A 267 -6.91 2.70 -14.66
N ASP A 268 -8.21 2.53 -14.51
CA ASP A 268 -9.08 3.43 -13.74
C ASP A 268 -8.97 3.07 -12.25
N LEU A 269 -8.62 4.03 -11.42
CA LEU A 269 -8.48 3.90 -9.97
C LEU A 269 -9.50 4.75 -9.20
N THR A 270 -10.50 5.30 -9.89
CA THR A 270 -11.52 6.17 -9.28
C THR A 270 -12.16 5.52 -8.08
N GLU A 271 -12.68 4.29 -8.23
CA GLU A 271 -13.34 3.55 -7.14
C GLU A 271 -12.37 3.27 -5.97
N PHE A 272 -11.12 2.89 -6.28
CA PHE A 272 -10.11 2.66 -5.24
C PHE A 272 -9.86 3.90 -4.38
N PHE A 273 -9.72 5.08 -4.99
CA PHE A 273 -9.46 6.30 -4.24
C PHE A 273 -10.73 6.86 -3.57
N ASP A 274 -11.89 6.70 -4.20
CA ASP A 274 -13.18 7.07 -3.58
C ASP A 274 -13.40 6.29 -2.28
N ASP A 275 -13.11 5.00 -2.26
CA ASP A 275 -13.22 4.14 -1.08
C ASP A 275 -12.15 4.44 -0.03
N TRP A 276 -10.88 4.44 -0.42
CA TRP A 276 -9.77 4.35 0.52
C TRP A 276 -9.14 5.68 0.90
N LEU A 277 -9.19 6.68 0.01
CA LEU A 277 -8.65 8.02 0.23
C LEU A 277 -9.73 8.98 0.77
N TYR A 278 -10.81 9.12 0.02
CA TYR A 278 -11.91 10.04 0.33
C TYR A 278 -12.94 9.42 1.27
N GLY A 279 -13.18 8.14 1.17
CA GLY A 279 -14.07 7.36 2.00
C GLY A 279 -13.55 7.15 3.42
N GLN A 280 -14.50 7.01 4.37
CA GLN A 280 -14.19 6.80 5.77
C GLN A 280 -14.38 5.34 6.18
N GLY A 281 -13.59 4.91 7.15
CA GLY A 281 -13.75 3.60 7.75
C GLY A 281 -12.95 2.50 7.08
N TYR A 282 -13.45 1.29 7.20
CA TYR A 282 -12.84 0.04 6.75
C TYR A 282 -13.89 -1.09 6.72
N PRO A 283 -13.65 -2.17 5.94
CA PRO A 283 -14.52 -3.34 5.90
C PRO A 283 -14.25 -4.34 7.03
N THR A 284 -15.28 -5.16 7.31
CA THR A 284 -15.20 -6.44 8.00
C THR A 284 -15.64 -7.52 7.03
N TYR A 285 -14.80 -8.50 6.76
CA TYR A 285 -15.07 -9.59 5.84
C TYR A 285 -15.62 -10.83 6.55
N THR A 286 -16.59 -11.48 5.91
CA THR A 286 -17.00 -12.85 6.24
C THR A 286 -16.82 -13.70 4.99
N ILE A 287 -15.86 -14.62 5.05
CA ILE A 287 -15.53 -15.54 3.96
C ILE A 287 -16.20 -16.88 4.25
N GLU A 288 -17.21 -17.24 3.46
CA GLU A 288 -17.78 -18.58 3.51
C GLU A 288 -17.11 -19.45 2.45
N TRP A 289 -16.63 -20.62 2.82
CA TRP A 289 -16.02 -21.54 1.87
C TRP A 289 -16.60 -22.94 1.98
N SER A 290 -16.54 -23.69 0.88
CA SER A 290 -16.97 -25.11 0.81
C SER A 290 -16.28 -25.83 -0.35
N GLU A 291 -16.26 -27.14 -0.31
CA GLU A 291 -15.81 -28.01 -1.41
C GLU A 291 -17.06 -28.71 -2.02
N PRO A 292 -17.78 -28.05 -2.95
CA PRO A 292 -19.03 -28.56 -3.49
C PRO A 292 -18.85 -29.73 -4.45
N ALA A 293 -17.64 -30.00 -4.94
CA ALA A 293 -17.27 -31.13 -5.77
C ALA A 293 -15.80 -31.45 -5.66
N GLU A 294 -15.36 -32.60 -6.11
CA GLU A 294 -13.95 -32.99 -6.19
C GLU A 294 -13.16 -31.95 -6.99
N ASN A 295 -12.02 -31.50 -6.43
CA ASN A 295 -11.13 -30.45 -6.98
C ASN A 295 -11.80 -29.09 -7.23
N LEU A 296 -12.89 -28.79 -6.53
CA LEU A 296 -13.61 -27.53 -6.65
C LEU A 296 -13.83 -26.92 -5.28
N ALA A 297 -13.27 -25.74 -5.04
CA ALA A 297 -13.59 -24.92 -3.90
C ALA A 297 -14.50 -23.75 -4.32
N ARG A 298 -15.46 -23.41 -3.47
CA ARG A 298 -16.36 -22.27 -3.59
C ARG A 298 -16.11 -21.31 -2.43
N PHE A 299 -16.02 -20.02 -2.74
CA PHE A 299 -15.91 -18.96 -1.75
C PHE A 299 -17.05 -17.96 -1.96
N VAL A 300 -17.64 -17.46 -0.89
CA VAL A 300 -18.55 -16.32 -0.90
C VAL A 300 -17.97 -15.27 0.00
N ILE A 301 -17.78 -14.06 -0.53
CA ILE A 301 -17.20 -12.96 0.22
C ILE A 301 -18.32 -11.98 0.56
N ASN A 302 -18.63 -11.88 1.85
CA ASN A 302 -19.55 -10.88 2.37
C ASN A 302 -18.76 -9.80 3.11
N GLN A 303 -19.27 -8.57 3.08
CA GLN A 303 -18.63 -7.41 3.65
C GLN A 303 -19.61 -6.54 4.42
N THR A 304 -19.19 -6.00 5.55
CA THR A 304 -19.86 -4.91 6.24
C THR A 304 -18.89 -3.77 6.50
N GLN A 305 -19.36 -2.54 6.47
CA GLN A 305 -18.54 -1.34 6.57
C GLN A 305 -18.62 -0.74 7.98
N SER A 306 -17.50 -0.21 8.47
CA SER A 306 -17.45 0.46 9.77
C SER A 306 -18.03 1.88 9.75
N HIS A 307 -18.23 2.48 8.56
CA HIS A 307 -18.75 3.82 8.36
C HIS A 307 -19.66 3.87 7.12
N TRP A 308 -20.67 4.72 7.13
CA TRP A 308 -21.74 4.81 6.11
C TRP A 308 -21.34 5.53 4.82
N THR A 309 -20.17 6.19 4.76
CA THR A 309 -19.72 6.94 3.57
C THR A 309 -19.25 6.06 2.43
N VAL A 310 -18.99 4.80 2.70
CA VAL A 310 -18.63 3.79 1.70
C VAL A 310 -19.64 2.66 1.80
N ASP A 311 -20.32 2.38 0.71
CA ASP A 311 -21.31 1.30 0.66
C ASP A 311 -20.66 -0.08 0.52
N PHE A 312 -19.51 -0.14 -0.17
CA PHE A 312 -18.73 -1.34 -0.36
C PHE A 312 -17.27 -0.96 -0.67
N PHE A 313 -16.28 -1.67 -0.11
CA PHE A 313 -14.86 -1.48 -0.41
C PHE A 313 -14.40 -2.49 -1.45
N GLU A 314 -14.15 -2.05 -2.69
CA GLU A 314 -13.56 -2.93 -3.69
C GLU A 314 -12.13 -3.30 -3.34
N SER A 315 -11.80 -4.60 -3.41
CA SER A 315 -10.48 -5.08 -2.97
C SER A 315 -10.08 -6.41 -3.61
N LYS A 316 -8.80 -6.58 -3.84
CA LYS A 316 -8.18 -7.87 -4.13
C LYS A 316 -7.97 -8.65 -2.83
N VAL A 317 -8.86 -9.57 -2.53
CA VAL A 317 -8.83 -10.40 -1.33
C VAL A 317 -7.90 -11.59 -1.53
N THR A 318 -6.85 -11.68 -0.72
CA THR A 318 -5.91 -12.81 -0.72
C THR A 318 -6.38 -13.86 0.29
N LEU A 319 -6.52 -15.10 -0.16
CA LEU A 319 -6.78 -16.26 0.69
C LEU A 319 -5.65 -17.28 0.55
N LYS A 320 -5.19 -17.81 1.66
CA LYS A 320 -4.26 -18.96 1.69
C LYS A 320 -5.01 -20.20 2.11
N LEU A 321 -5.01 -21.19 1.23
CA LEU A 321 -5.67 -22.48 1.41
C LEU A 321 -4.64 -23.48 1.91
N ASN A 322 -4.88 -24.10 3.06
CA ASN A 322 -4.00 -25.11 3.63
C ASN A 322 -4.64 -26.49 3.48
N GLY A 323 -3.90 -27.46 2.98
CA GLY A 323 -4.34 -28.82 2.76
C GLY A 323 -4.15 -29.72 3.97
N THR A 324 -4.85 -30.86 3.98
CA THR A 324 -4.79 -31.85 5.07
C THR A 324 -3.45 -32.57 5.18
N ASN A 325 -2.63 -32.58 4.13
CA ASN A 325 -1.32 -33.26 4.11
C ASN A 325 -0.14 -32.25 3.97
N GLY A 326 -0.39 -30.95 4.27
CA GLY A 326 0.62 -29.91 4.24
C GLY A 326 0.75 -29.20 2.87
N GLU A 327 -0.18 -29.45 1.94
CA GLU A 327 -0.28 -28.68 0.71
C GLU A 327 -0.70 -27.22 1.02
N SER A 328 -0.35 -26.28 0.17
CA SER A 328 -0.78 -24.89 0.30
C SER A 328 -0.94 -24.25 -1.07
N GLN A 329 -1.97 -23.43 -1.23
CA GLN A 329 -2.22 -22.61 -2.42
C GLN A 329 -2.71 -21.23 -2.00
N THR A 330 -2.10 -20.18 -2.56
CA THR A 330 -2.58 -18.81 -2.39
C THR A 330 -3.41 -18.42 -3.61
N ILE A 331 -4.59 -17.84 -3.37
CA ILE A 331 -5.48 -17.30 -4.39
C ILE A 331 -5.78 -15.84 -4.12
N ILE A 332 -6.01 -15.08 -5.19
CA ILE A 332 -6.40 -13.67 -5.10
C ILE A 332 -7.76 -13.54 -5.79
N LEU A 333 -8.74 -13.02 -5.07
CA LEU A 333 -10.11 -12.86 -5.51
C LEU A 333 -10.44 -11.37 -5.64
N ASP A 334 -10.85 -10.94 -6.83
CA ASP A 334 -11.22 -9.55 -7.11
C ASP A 334 -12.66 -9.31 -6.67
N ASN A 335 -12.82 -8.80 -5.44
CA ASN A 335 -14.11 -8.64 -4.79
C ASN A 335 -14.69 -7.25 -5.07
N THR A 336 -15.71 -7.19 -5.91
CA THR A 336 -16.33 -5.96 -6.43
C THR A 336 -17.78 -5.76 -5.99
N PHE A 337 -18.37 -6.70 -5.23
CA PHE A 337 -19.69 -6.53 -4.62
C PHE A 337 -19.92 -7.53 -3.47
N ASP A 338 -20.82 -7.18 -2.58
CA ASP A 338 -21.20 -8.00 -1.42
C ASP A 338 -21.86 -9.31 -1.83
N GLY A 339 -21.46 -10.41 -1.19
CA GLY A 339 -21.96 -11.75 -1.48
C GLY A 339 -21.44 -12.36 -2.80
N GLN A 340 -20.34 -11.84 -3.36
CA GLN A 340 -19.75 -12.36 -4.60
C GLN A 340 -19.25 -13.80 -4.42
N GLU A 341 -19.62 -14.65 -5.38
CA GLU A 341 -19.23 -16.07 -5.40
C GLU A 341 -18.03 -16.29 -6.33
N PHE A 342 -17.04 -17.03 -5.84
CA PHE A 342 -15.86 -17.43 -6.59
C PHE A 342 -15.71 -18.95 -6.59
N PHE A 343 -15.21 -19.49 -7.68
CA PHE A 343 -14.93 -20.91 -7.84
C PHE A 343 -13.47 -21.11 -8.24
N GLN A 344 -12.77 -21.97 -7.49
CA GLN A 344 -11.35 -22.23 -7.70
C GLN A 344 -11.08 -23.73 -7.82
N THR A 345 -10.16 -24.09 -8.71
CA THR A 345 -9.64 -25.44 -8.76
C THR A 345 -8.60 -25.62 -7.67
N VAL A 346 -8.84 -26.60 -6.79
CA VAL A 346 -7.91 -26.96 -5.70
C VAL A 346 -7.71 -28.47 -5.78
N LEU A 347 -6.45 -28.92 -5.93
CA LEU A 347 -6.13 -30.35 -6.16
C LEU A 347 -5.86 -31.13 -4.87
N PHE A 348 -6.24 -30.57 -3.73
CA PHE A 348 -6.11 -31.18 -2.40
C PHE A 348 -7.36 -30.85 -1.55
N ASN A 349 -7.59 -31.66 -0.51
CA ASN A 349 -8.67 -31.37 0.44
C ASN A 349 -8.25 -30.22 1.36
N ILE A 350 -9.07 -29.18 1.44
CA ILE A 350 -8.80 -28.00 2.24
C ILE A 350 -9.07 -28.33 3.73
N SER A 351 -8.10 -28.08 4.59
CA SER A 351 -8.25 -28.20 6.03
C SER A 351 -8.55 -26.87 6.70
N ASP A 352 -8.03 -25.77 6.14
CA ASP A 352 -8.14 -24.42 6.68
C ASP A 352 -7.97 -23.37 5.58
N VAL A 353 -8.58 -22.20 5.77
CA VAL A 353 -8.47 -21.05 4.88
C VAL A 353 -8.09 -19.82 5.73
N GLU A 354 -6.96 -19.21 5.42
CA GLU A 354 -6.48 -17.98 6.05
C GLU A 354 -6.86 -16.78 5.17
N PHE A 355 -7.51 -15.77 5.77
CA PHE A 355 -7.80 -14.49 5.13
C PHE A 355 -6.63 -13.55 5.32
N ASP A 356 -6.18 -12.90 4.23
CA ASP A 356 -5.15 -11.86 4.20
C ASP A 356 -3.93 -12.17 5.09
N PRO A 357 -3.22 -13.28 4.83
CA PRO A 357 -2.14 -13.77 5.71
C PRO A 357 -0.97 -12.79 5.83
N ASP A 358 -0.84 -11.87 4.87
CA ASP A 358 0.23 -10.88 4.80
C ASP A 358 -0.19 -9.49 5.29
N PHE A 359 -1.43 -9.30 5.78
CA PHE A 359 -1.94 -8.01 6.26
C PHE A 359 -1.89 -6.91 5.19
N ASP A 360 -2.34 -7.23 3.99
CA ASP A 360 -2.31 -6.32 2.84
C ASP A 360 -3.55 -5.43 2.73
N ILE A 361 -4.62 -5.72 3.51
CA ILE A 361 -5.91 -5.00 3.48
C ILE A 361 -6.21 -4.39 4.85
N ILE A 362 -6.60 -3.11 4.88
CA ILE A 362 -7.13 -2.47 6.08
C ILE A 362 -8.50 -3.07 6.39
N SER A 363 -8.58 -3.93 7.40
CA SER A 363 -9.82 -4.61 7.80
C SER A 363 -9.78 -5.04 9.27
N LYS A 364 -10.94 -5.39 9.83
CA LYS A 364 -11.03 -5.82 11.24
C LYS A 364 -12.14 -6.83 11.45
N ASN A 365 -11.97 -7.70 12.46
CA ASN A 365 -12.95 -8.69 12.88
C ASN A 365 -13.38 -9.67 11.78
N ASN A 366 -12.47 -9.96 10.86
CA ASN A 366 -12.72 -10.84 9.73
C ASN A 366 -13.00 -12.28 10.21
N GLN A 367 -13.87 -12.97 9.51
CA GLN A 367 -14.25 -14.35 9.80
C GLN A 367 -14.10 -15.21 8.55
N VAL A 368 -13.62 -16.42 8.75
CA VAL A 368 -13.61 -17.47 7.72
C VAL A 368 -14.42 -18.64 8.24
N VAL A 369 -15.44 -19.04 7.50
CA VAL A 369 -16.43 -20.02 7.93
C VAL A 369 -16.56 -21.14 6.90
N LEU A 370 -16.43 -22.39 7.35
CA LEU A 370 -16.75 -23.54 6.52
C LEU A 370 -18.28 -23.65 6.37
N SER A 371 -18.76 -23.50 5.16
CA SER A 371 -20.18 -23.68 4.81
C SER A 371 -20.43 -25.15 4.47
N LEU A 372 -21.22 -25.83 5.27
CA LEU A 372 -21.57 -27.24 5.02
C LEU A 372 -22.53 -27.33 3.84
N THR A 373 -22.07 -27.83 2.71
CA THR A 373 -22.92 -28.25 1.61
C THR A 373 -23.34 -29.72 1.83
N SER A 374 -24.63 -30.02 1.62
CA SER A 374 -25.08 -31.43 1.64
C SER A 374 -24.46 -32.20 0.45
N ASN A 375 -23.41 -32.96 0.70
CA ASN A 375 -22.68 -33.72 -0.30
C ASN A 375 -23.52 -34.82 -1.01
N ASP A 376 -24.68 -35.18 -0.48
CA ASP A 376 -25.50 -36.32 -0.97
C ASP A 376 -26.08 -36.15 -2.39
N ILE A 377 -26.20 -34.88 -2.87
CA ILE A 377 -26.83 -34.59 -4.17
C ILE A 377 -25.83 -34.33 -5.29
N GLN A 378 -24.58 -34.00 -4.93
CA GLN A 378 -23.53 -33.57 -5.89
C GLN A 378 -23.20 -34.69 -6.92
N ASN A 379 -23.24 -35.94 -6.51
CA ASN A 379 -22.90 -37.10 -7.37
C ASN A 379 -24.01 -37.48 -8.36
N ASP A 380 -25.19 -36.93 -8.21
CA ASP A 380 -26.37 -37.33 -9.02
C ASP A 380 -26.40 -36.69 -10.42
N ILE A 381 -25.67 -35.56 -10.63
CA ILE A 381 -25.61 -34.93 -11.95
C ILE A 381 -24.24 -35.17 -12.59
N SER A 382 -24.25 -35.49 -13.86
CA SER A 382 -23.07 -35.46 -14.71
C SER A 382 -23.30 -34.65 -15.98
N ILE A 383 -22.22 -34.06 -16.51
CA ILE A 383 -22.21 -33.32 -17.77
C ILE A 383 -21.27 -34.00 -18.76
N PHE A 384 -21.70 -34.15 -20.03
CA PHE A 384 -20.90 -34.82 -21.04
C PHE A 384 -21.15 -34.22 -22.45
N PRO A 385 -20.13 -34.06 -23.29
CA PRO A 385 -18.71 -34.18 -22.95
C PRO A 385 -18.19 -32.96 -22.16
N THR A 386 -17.20 -33.19 -21.34
CA THR A 386 -16.32 -32.15 -20.78
C THR A 386 -14.90 -32.72 -20.82
N PRO A 387 -13.94 -32.06 -21.52
CA PRO A 387 -14.04 -30.77 -22.26
C PRO A 387 -15.00 -30.80 -23.46
N THR A 388 -15.57 -29.64 -23.79
CA THR A 388 -16.45 -29.46 -24.97
C THR A 388 -16.09 -28.17 -25.73
N ASN A 389 -16.39 -28.10 -27.03
CA ASN A 389 -16.27 -26.89 -27.85
C ASN A 389 -17.59 -26.51 -28.53
N ASN A 390 -18.67 -27.22 -28.25
CA ASN A 390 -19.94 -27.05 -28.95
C ASN A 390 -21.14 -27.13 -27.98
N LYS A 391 -21.46 -28.31 -27.50
CA LYS A 391 -22.60 -28.58 -26.63
C LYS A 391 -22.25 -29.63 -25.60
N PHE A 392 -22.83 -29.52 -24.42
CA PHE A 392 -22.81 -30.58 -23.43
C PHE A 392 -24.24 -31.02 -23.08
N LYS A 393 -24.35 -32.24 -22.61
CA LYS A 393 -25.60 -32.86 -22.15
C LYS A 393 -25.56 -32.96 -20.63
N ILE A 394 -26.67 -32.64 -19.98
CA ILE A 394 -26.89 -32.83 -18.56
C ILE A 394 -27.56 -34.19 -18.36
N ILE A 395 -26.94 -35.03 -17.54
CA ILE A 395 -27.45 -36.36 -17.13
C ILE A 395 -27.81 -36.23 -15.66
N LYS A 396 -29.05 -36.54 -15.31
CA LYS A 396 -29.60 -36.46 -13.94
C LYS A 396 -30.54 -37.59 -13.63
N PRO A 397 -30.76 -37.93 -12.35
CA PRO A 397 -31.80 -38.85 -11.91
C PRO A 397 -33.19 -38.39 -12.34
N ARG A 398 -34.16 -39.37 -12.43
CA ARG A 398 -35.54 -39.06 -12.81
C ARG A 398 -36.29 -38.25 -11.74
N ASP A 399 -35.93 -38.46 -10.48
CA ASP A 399 -36.54 -37.88 -9.29
C ASP A 399 -35.90 -36.51 -8.87
N LEU A 400 -34.93 -36.03 -9.62
CA LEU A 400 -34.32 -34.69 -9.42
C LEU A 400 -34.93 -33.71 -10.42
N THR A 401 -35.53 -32.62 -9.94
CA THR A 401 -36.01 -31.53 -10.76
C THR A 401 -35.00 -30.39 -10.74
N ILE A 402 -34.59 -29.92 -11.91
CA ILE A 402 -33.73 -28.74 -12.07
C ILE A 402 -34.57 -27.62 -12.67
N ASP A 403 -34.71 -26.50 -11.99
CA ASP A 403 -35.47 -25.33 -12.45
C ASP A 403 -34.65 -24.48 -13.43
N SER A 404 -33.43 -24.20 -13.03
CA SER A 404 -32.52 -23.33 -13.79
C SER A 404 -31.07 -23.71 -13.54
N LEU A 405 -30.17 -23.09 -14.31
CA LEU A 405 -28.74 -23.17 -14.10
C LEU A 405 -28.09 -21.85 -14.43
N ALA A 406 -26.99 -21.54 -13.74
CA ALA A 406 -26.11 -20.40 -14.01
C ALA A 406 -24.70 -20.91 -14.32
N ILE A 407 -24.02 -20.27 -15.27
CA ILE A 407 -22.64 -20.58 -15.64
C ILE A 407 -21.76 -19.39 -15.24
N TYR A 408 -20.71 -19.68 -14.50
CA TYR A 408 -19.76 -18.73 -13.99
C TYR A 408 -18.37 -18.98 -14.58
N ASN A 409 -17.58 -17.91 -14.78
CA ASN A 409 -16.15 -18.06 -15.04
C ASN A 409 -15.36 -18.25 -13.72
N THR A 410 -14.05 -18.41 -13.80
CA THR A 410 -13.16 -18.57 -12.62
C THR A 410 -13.07 -17.32 -11.74
N ALA A 411 -13.41 -16.14 -12.27
CA ALA A 411 -13.50 -14.88 -11.51
C ALA A 411 -14.83 -14.71 -10.75
N GLY A 412 -15.73 -15.72 -10.78
CA GLY A 412 -17.04 -15.67 -10.14
C GLY A 412 -18.09 -14.82 -10.89
N GLN A 413 -17.77 -14.33 -12.07
CA GLN A 413 -18.73 -13.58 -12.88
C GLN A 413 -19.77 -14.51 -13.49
N ASN A 414 -21.04 -14.17 -13.32
CA ASN A 414 -22.14 -14.88 -13.96
C ASN A 414 -22.18 -14.57 -15.46
N ILE A 415 -21.79 -15.56 -16.26
CA ILE A 415 -21.78 -15.44 -17.73
C ILE A 415 -23.19 -15.53 -18.31
N THR A 416 -24.01 -16.43 -17.77
CA THR A 416 -25.40 -16.60 -18.19
C THR A 416 -26.21 -17.37 -17.16
N THR A 417 -27.49 -17.02 -17.05
CA THR A 417 -28.48 -17.79 -16.29
C THR A 417 -29.63 -18.22 -17.22
N MET A 418 -30.03 -19.46 -17.18
CA MET A 418 -31.07 -19.97 -18.06
C MET A 418 -31.95 -21.03 -17.39
N LYS A 419 -33.18 -21.23 -17.89
CA LYS A 419 -34.00 -22.35 -17.50
C LYS A 419 -33.36 -23.66 -17.92
N TYR A 420 -33.63 -24.73 -17.18
CA TYR A 420 -33.09 -26.05 -17.47
C TYR A 420 -33.40 -26.49 -18.91
N LYS A 421 -32.34 -26.95 -19.58
CA LYS A 421 -32.39 -27.64 -20.87
C LYS A 421 -31.45 -28.84 -20.79
N LYS A 422 -31.84 -29.94 -21.42
CA LYS A 422 -31.04 -31.18 -21.44
C LYS A 422 -29.69 -31.02 -22.16
N TYR A 423 -29.62 -30.13 -23.14
CA TYR A 423 -28.43 -29.78 -23.92
C TYR A 423 -28.20 -28.30 -23.85
N ILE A 424 -26.97 -27.91 -23.52
CA ILE A 424 -26.53 -26.51 -23.45
C ILE A 424 -25.51 -26.27 -24.55
N ASP A 425 -25.71 -25.22 -25.32
CA ASP A 425 -24.82 -24.74 -26.37
C ASP A 425 -23.81 -23.77 -25.78
N VAL A 426 -22.53 -24.00 -26.04
CA VAL A 426 -21.42 -23.18 -25.50
C VAL A 426 -20.49 -22.68 -26.60
N ARG A 427 -20.92 -22.65 -27.85
CA ARG A 427 -20.11 -22.21 -28.99
C ARG A 427 -19.69 -20.73 -28.90
N ASP A 428 -20.50 -19.94 -28.23
CA ASP A 428 -20.25 -18.48 -28.04
C ASP A 428 -19.40 -18.19 -26.79
N PHE A 429 -18.95 -19.21 -26.07
CA PHE A 429 -18.10 -19.07 -24.89
C PHE A 429 -16.62 -19.13 -25.26
N SER A 430 -15.80 -18.33 -24.65
CA SER A 430 -14.34 -18.42 -24.80
C SER A 430 -13.82 -19.74 -24.24
N SER A 431 -12.69 -20.21 -24.78
CA SER A 431 -12.00 -21.37 -24.21
C SER A 431 -11.55 -21.06 -22.78
N GLY A 432 -11.79 -21.99 -21.86
CA GLY A 432 -11.48 -21.79 -20.46
C GLY A 432 -12.25 -22.72 -19.53
N GLN A 433 -11.99 -22.58 -18.26
CA GLN A 433 -12.70 -23.28 -17.19
C GLN A 433 -13.90 -22.46 -16.73
N TYR A 434 -15.04 -23.13 -16.57
CA TYR A 434 -16.30 -22.58 -16.10
C TYR A 434 -16.87 -23.47 -15.01
N PHE A 435 -17.84 -22.95 -14.26
CA PHE A 435 -18.58 -23.67 -13.24
C PHE A 435 -20.07 -23.51 -13.48
N ILE A 436 -20.82 -24.61 -13.38
CA ILE A 436 -22.27 -24.63 -13.54
C ILE A 436 -22.89 -24.80 -12.17
N LYS A 437 -23.74 -23.87 -11.77
CA LYS A 437 -24.58 -23.90 -10.57
C LYS A 437 -25.98 -24.28 -10.99
N PHE A 438 -26.47 -25.45 -10.59
CA PHE A 438 -27.82 -25.93 -10.85
C PHE A 438 -28.72 -25.59 -9.65
N TYR A 439 -29.87 -25.00 -9.92
CA TYR A 439 -30.92 -24.78 -8.94
C TYR A 439 -31.93 -25.92 -9.03
N SER A 440 -32.01 -26.76 -8.01
CA SER A 440 -32.86 -27.95 -8.00
C SER A 440 -33.76 -27.99 -6.77
N ASP A 441 -34.80 -28.87 -6.86
CA ASP A 441 -35.76 -29.17 -5.76
C ASP A 441 -35.08 -29.80 -4.52
N LYS A 442 -33.86 -30.29 -4.66
CA LYS A 442 -33.07 -30.91 -3.59
C LYS A 442 -31.89 -29.99 -3.11
N GLY A 443 -31.80 -28.77 -3.66
CA GLY A 443 -30.75 -27.80 -3.30
C GLY A 443 -29.86 -27.44 -4.48
N LEU A 444 -28.72 -26.80 -4.16
CA LEU A 444 -27.75 -26.33 -5.15
C LEU A 444 -26.75 -27.42 -5.48
N ILE A 445 -26.49 -27.61 -6.79
CA ILE A 445 -25.52 -28.59 -7.30
C ILE A 445 -24.51 -27.87 -8.19
N PHE A 446 -23.23 -28.16 -8.02
CA PHE A 446 -22.15 -27.52 -8.76
C PHE A 446 -21.38 -28.54 -9.62
N LYS A 447 -21.00 -28.15 -10.84
CA LYS A 447 -20.18 -28.97 -11.74
C LYS A 447 -19.16 -28.14 -12.49
N PRO A 448 -17.89 -28.57 -12.55
CA PRO A 448 -16.89 -27.90 -13.40
C PRO A 448 -17.20 -28.22 -14.88
N LEU A 449 -16.95 -27.24 -15.76
CA LEU A 449 -17.07 -27.32 -17.20
C LEU A 449 -15.79 -26.78 -17.85
N LEU A 450 -15.15 -27.60 -18.70
CA LEU A 450 -14.01 -27.15 -19.49
C LEU A 450 -14.44 -26.92 -20.94
N ILE A 451 -14.24 -25.72 -21.47
CA ILE A 451 -14.50 -25.34 -22.88
C ILE A 451 -13.16 -25.22 -23.60
N LYS A 452 -13.04 -25.85 -24.78
CA LYS A 452 -11.83 -25.86 -25.63
C LYS A 452 -11.94 -24.85 -26.75
#